data_102420b5c20912bddc1627f650ffe1fb
#
_entry.id   102420b5c20912bddc1627f650ffe1fb
#
_cell.length_a   1.000
_cell.length_b   1.000
_cell.length_c   1.000
_cell.angle_alpha   90.00
_cell.angle_beta   90.00
_cell.angle_gamma   90.00
#
_symmetry.space_group_name_H-M   'P 1'
#
loop_
_entity.id
_entity.type
_entity.pdbx_description
1 polymer ?
#
loop_
_entity_poly.entity_id
_entity_poly.type
_entity_poly.pdbx_seq_one_letter_code
_entity_poly.pdbx_strand_id
1 'polypeptide(L)'
;MRRHPIRQSLLALMVASLACGGAFAEDEAKPTAAPTMASVMESAKDSDWRDLDPDNTLYMDLPGGRVIIELAPAFAPQGVANIRQLVKDGYFDGLAIIRSQDNYVVQWGDPNADNAAGSENPPKAIGKAKDKVPGEYFRKAEGLPFTALPDPDTYATQTGFSDGFPVGRDGADGRAWLTHCYGMLGVARGMEPDSGNGAQLYVVIGHAPRHLDRNVTLVGQVWAGMELLSTMPRGKGPLGFYEDPSRRTSIASIRLASDLAEDQRQPIQIMKTDSDTFGQLIQARRHRAEDWFLDPADHLSVCNMIIPSRLKPAATPGE
;
A
#
# COMPACT_ATOMS: atom_id res chain seq x y z
N MET A 1 9.13 72.77 -32.73
CA MET A 1 9.19 74.19 -32.29
C MET A 1 9.18 74.27 -30.78
N ARG A 2 10.11 75.12 -30.21
CA ARG A 2 10.30 75.56 -28.79
C ARG A 2 10.83 74.52 -27.83
N ARG A 3 12.14 74.38 -27.55
CA ARG A 3 13.19 75.15 -26.90
C ARG A 3 12.94 75.39 -25.41
N HIS A 4 13.79 74.69 -24.63
CA HIS A 4 14.51 74.94 -23.35
C HIS A 4 14.08 76.09 -22.43
N PRO A 5 14.46 76.11 -21.12
CA PRO A 5 15.87 76.05 -20.69
C PRO A 5 16.17 75.36 -19.37
N ILE A 6 17.43 75.02 -19.28
CA ILE A 6 18.35 74.68 -18.18
C ILE A 6 18.26 75.71 -16.99
N ARG A 7 18.39 75.25 -15.76
CA ARG A 7 19.06 75.98 -14.66
C ARG A 7 19.90 75.06 -13.80
N GLN A 8 21.13 75.48 -13.70
CA GLN A 8 22.23 74.97 -12.89
C GLN A 8 22.17 75.42 -11.42
N SER A 9 23.01 74.74 -10.63
CA SER A 9 23.76 75.16 -9.39
C SER A 9 23.01 74.78 -8.12
N LEU A 10 23.63 74.02 -7.18
CA LEU A 10 24.79 74.44 -6.36
C LEU A 10 25.34 73.26 -5.58
N LEU A 11 26.66 73.27 -5.52
CA LEU A 11 27.60 72.47 -4.72
C LEU A 11 27.37 72.71 -3.22
N ALA A 12 27.34 71.60 -2.41
CA ALA A 12 27.72 71.70 -1.00
C ALA A 12 28.50 70.45 -0.61
N LEU A 13 29.75 70.66 -0.38
CA LEU A 13 30.71 69.77 0.25
C LEU A 13 30.34 69.64 1.74
N MET A 14 30.22 68.39 2.25
CA MET A 14 30.41 68.13 3.68
C MET A 14 31.14 66.83 3.93
N VAL A 15 32.06 66.92 4.75
CA VAL A 15 33.22 66.20 5.23
C VAL A 15 32.86 64.82 5.82
N ALA A 16 33.77 63.89 5.61
CA ALA A 16 33.89 62.53 6.09
C ALA A 16 33.76 62.40 7.62
N SER A 17 33.09 61.29 7.99
CA SER A 17 33.32 60.60 9.25
C SER A 17 33.51 59.11 8.98
N LEU A 18 34.76 58.64 9.06
CA LEU A 18 35.10 57.23 9.15
C LEU A 18 34.53 56.68 10.46
N ALA A 19 33.51 55.90 10.39
CA ALA A 19 33.15 54.96 11.43
C ALA A 19 33.57 53.57 10.95
N CYS A 20 34.65 53.03 11.55
CA CYS A 20 34.97 51.61 11.49
C CYS A 20 33.84 50.81 12.16
N GLY A 21 32.84 50.41 11.39
CA GLY A 21 31.87 49.36 11.76
C GLY A 21 32.46 48.01 11.36
N GLY A 22 32.92 47.25 12.35
CA GLY A 22 33.24 45.81 12.11
C GLY A 22 32.03 45.11 11.54
N ALA A 23 32.13 44.66 10.30
CA ALA A 23 31.19 43.74 9.72
C ALA A 23 31.34 42.40 10.48
N PHE A 24 30.42 42.14 11.41
CA PHE A 24 30.16 40.77 11.83
C PHE A 24 29.61 40.09 10.58
N ALA A 25 30.42 39.21 9.95
CA ALA A 25 29.92 38.26 9.02
C ALA A 25 28.94 37.36 9.82
N GLU A 26 27.64 37.59 9.67
CA GLU A 26 26.67 36.58 9.99
C GLU A 26 27.03 35.36 9.12
N ASP A 27 27.46 34.32 9.80
CA ASP A 27 27.65 32.98 9.20
C ASP A 27 26.24 32.55 8.71
N GLU A 28 25.93 32.92 7.47
CA GLU A 28 24.69 32.40 6.82
C GLU A 28 24.78 30.88 6.86
N ALA A 29 24.06 30.28 7.81
CA ALA A 29 23.93 28.85 7.93
C ALA A 29 23.52 28.32 6.54
N LYS A 30 24.43 27.62 5.91
CA LYS A 30 24.21 26.99 4.61
C LYS A 30 22.85 26.28 4.66
N PRO A 31 21.91 26.56 3.76
CA PRO A 31 20.59 25.94 3.84
C PRO A 31 20.77 24.42 3.92
N THR A 32 20.25 23.84 4.98
CA THR A 32 20.29 22.39 5.18
C THR A 32 19.64 21.77 3.96
N ALA A 33 20.39 20.93 3.25
CA ALA A 33 19.86 20.23 2.06
C ALA A 33 18.56 19.51 2.47
N ALA A 34 17.54 19.59 1.61
CA ALA A 34 16.28 18.91 1.86
C ALA A 34 16.54 17.38 2.05
N PRO A 35 15.85 16.72 2.99
CA PRO A 35 16.10 15.33 3.28
C PRO A 35 15.75 14.44 2.08
N THR A 36 16.65 13.50 1.77
CA THR A 36 16.40 12.45 0.78
C THR A 36 15.67 11.26 1.41
N MET A 37 15.08 10.38 0.60
CA MET A 37 14.47 9.13 1.08
C MET A 37 15.47 8.31 1.92
N ALA A 38 16.72 8.22 1.47
CA ALA A 38 17.77 7.46 2.16
C ALA A 38 18.07 8.07 3.54
N SER A 39 18.31 9.37 3.64
CA SER A 39 18.63 10.04 4.90
C SER A 39 17.47 9.93 5.92
N VAL A 40 16.23 10.00 5.46
CA VAL A 40 15.06 9.79 6.33
C VAL A 40 15.01 8.36 6.86
N MET A 41 15.24 7.37 5.99
CA MET A 41 15.26 5.96 6.41
C MET A 41 16.39 5.65 7.40
N GLU A 42 17.57 6.25 7.22
CA GLU A 42 18.71 6.11 8.15
C GLU A 42 18.40 6.71 9.54
N SER A 43 17.53 7.71 9.62
CA SER A 43 17.11 8.33 10.89
C SER A 43 15.96 7.62 11.59
N ALA A 44 15.35 6.59 10.95
CA ALA A 44 14.20 5.88 11.49
C ALA A 44 14.54 5.14 12.79
N LYS A 45 13.72 5.33 13.81
CA LYS A 45 13.86 4.71 15.13
C LYS A 45 13.06 3.41 15.20
N ASP A 46 13.40 2.53 16.13
CA ASP A 46 12.63 1.30 16.34
C ASP A 46 11.16 1.56 16.74
N SER A 47 10.89 2.68 17.41
CA SER A 47 9.53 3.13 17.74
C SER A 47 8.67 3.45 16.50
N ASP A 48 9.29 3.70 15.33
CA ASP A 48 8.58 4.02 14.08
C ASP A 48 8.04 2.77 13.38
N TRP A 49 8.34 1.59 13.91
CA TRP A 49 7.94 0.32 13.32
C TRP A 49 6.90 -0.39 14.19
N ARG A 50 6.04 -1.16 13.56
CA ARG A 50 5.13 -2.09 14.21
C ARG A 50 5.30 -3.50 13.67
N ASP A 51 5.10 -4.48 14.53
CA ASP A 51 5.00 -5.88 14.12
C ASP A 51 3.65 -6.10 13.41
N LEU A 52 3.59 -7.09 12.51
CA LEU A 52 2.32 -7.57 11.98
C LEU A 52 1.58 -8.35 13.08
N ASP A 53 0.26 -8.15 13.17
CA ASP A 53 -0.59 -8.93 14.06
C ASP A 53 -0.71 -10.39 13.56
N PRO A 54 -0.25 -11.39 14.33
CA PRO A 54 -0.30 -12.79 13.91
C PRO A 54 -1.71 -13.30 13.61
N ASP A 55 -2.74 -12.76 14.26
CA ASP A 55 -4.13 -13.14 14.03
C ASP A 55 -4.69 -12.62 12.71
N ASN A 56 -4.03 -11.62 12.12
CA ASN A 56 -4.39 -11.01 10.85
C ASN A 56 -3.31 -11.21 9.77
N THR A 57 -2.28 -12.00 10.05
CA THR A 57 -1.21 -12.29 9.08
C THR A 57 -1.41 -13.67 8.47
N LEU A 58 -1.44 -13.73 7.14
CA LEU A 58 -1.48 -14.98 6.37
C LEU A 58 -0.11 -15.27 5.77
N TYR A 59 0.28 -16.53 5.83
CA TYR A 59 1.41 -17.10 5.11
C TYR A 59 0.90 -18.01 4.01
N MET A 60 1.12 -17.62 2.75
CA MET A 60 0.83 -18.45 1.58
C MET A 60 2.12 -19.06 1.07
N ASP A 61 2.24 -20.38 1.16
CA ASP A 61 3.41 -21.12 0.73
C ASP A 61 3.25 -21.59 -0.72
N LEU A 62 4.13 -21.10 -1.59
CA LEU A 62 4.26 -21.43 -3.01
C LEU A 62 5.56 -22.21 -3.25
N PRO A 63 5.71 -22.93 -4.38
CA PRO A 63 6.95 -23.64 -4.69
C PRO A 63 8.20 -22.75 -4.69
N GLY A 64 8.05 -21.45 -5.00
CA GLY A 64 9.14 -20.47 -5.03
C GLY A 64 9.42 -19.78 -3.71
N GLY A 65 8.61 -19.96 -2.68
CA GLY A 65 8.75 -19.27 -1.39
C GLY A 65 7.42 -18.87 -0.75
N ARG A 66 7.50 -18.01 0.25
CA ARG A 66 6.36 -17.57 1.06
C ARG A 66 5.91 -16.16 0.70
N VAL A 67 4.60 -15.99 0.49
CA VAL A 67 3.95 -14.67 0.42
C VAL A 67 3.36 -14.35 1.80
N ILE A 68 3.62 -13.16 2.30
CA ILE A 68 3.13 -12.68 3.60
C ILE A 68 2.10 -11.58 3.37
N ILE A 69 0.90 -11.79 3.90
CA ILE A 69 -0.26 -10.93 3.68
C ILE A 69 -0.80 -10.48 5.02
N GLU A 70 -1.06 -9.20 5.19
CA GLU A 70 -1.80 -8.67 6.34
C GLU A 70 -3.26 -8.42 5.93
N LEU A 71 -4.18 -8.96 6.72
CA LEU A 71 -5.62 -8.72 6.56
C LEU A 71 -6.03 -7.41 7.22
N ALA A 72 -7.08 -6.77 6.68
CA ALA A 72 -7.58 -5.46 7.11
C ALA A 72 -8.97 -5.55 7.77
N PRO A 73 -9.11 -6.14 8.97
CA PRO A 73 -10.42 -6.33 9.63
C PRO A 73 -11.11 -5.01 9.97
N ALA A 74 -10.36 -3.92 10.11
CA ALA A 74 -10.92 -2.60 10.32
C ALA A 74 -11.77 -2.11 9.12
N PHE A 75 -11.50 -2.60 7.91
CA PHE A 75 -12.22 -2.22 6.68
C PHE A 75 -13.23 -3.25 6.20
N ALA A 76 -12.92 -4.54 6.37
CA ALA A 76 -13.75 -5.64 5.91
C ALA A 76 -13.89 -6.73 7.00
N PRO A 77 -14.53 -6.44 8.13
CA PRO A 77 -14.59 -7.37 9.26
C PRO A 77 -15.26 -8.71 8.92
N GLN A 78 -16.30 -8.72 8.11
CA GLN A 78 -17.01 -9.95 7.76
C GLN A 78 -16.24 -10.76 6.71
N GLY A 79 -15.70 -10.10 5.70
CA GLY A 79 -14.85 -10.72 4.67
C GLY A 79 -13.59 -11.33 5.29
N VAL A 80 -12.91 -10.59 6.15
CA VAL A 80 -11.73 -11.08 6.88
C VAL A 80 -12.07 -12.27 7.78
N ALA A 81 -13.17 -12.20 8.54
CA ALA A 81 -13.60 -13.32 9.38
C ALA A 81 -13.87 -14.58 8.56
N ASN A 82 -14.50 -14.44 7.38
CA ASN A 82 -14.79 -15.57 6.49
C ASN A 82 -13.51 -16.16 5.88
N ILE A 83 -12.56 -15.32 5.46
CA ILE A 83 -11.25 -15.76 4.94
C ILE A 83 -10.48 -16.51 6.03
N ARG A 84 -10.46 -16.00 7.27
CA ARG A 84 -9.83 -16.71 8.40
C ARG A 84 -10.46 -18.09 8.64
N GLN A 85 -11.77 -18.21 8.46
CA GLN A 85 -12.45 -19.51 8.57
C GLN A 85 -12.04 -20.46 7.43
N LEU A 86 -12.00 -19.97 6.18
CA LEU A 86 -11.51 -20.76 5.03
C LEU A 86 -10.07 -21.25 5.24
N VAL A 87 -9.19 -20.38 5.78
CA VAL A 87 -7.81 -20.73 6.10
C VAL A 87 -7.74 -21.80 7.18
N LYS A 88 -8.51 -21.66 8.27
CA LYS A 88 -8.58 -22.65 9.36
C LYS A 88 -9.10 -24.00 8.90
N ASP A 89 -10.05 -24.01 7.97
CA ASP A 89 -10.60 -25.23 7.39
C ASP A 89 -9.67 -25.85 6.31
N GLY A 90 -8.51 -25.24 6.03
CA GLY A 90 -7.55 -25.71 5.02
C GLY A 90 -8.08 -25.61 3.59
N TYR A 91 -9.03 -24.71 3.34
CA TYR A 91 -9.69 -24.59 2.03
C TYR A 91 -8.70 -24.38 0.88
N PHE A 92 -7.67 -23.56 1.07
CA PHE A 92 -6.73 -23.21 0.02
C PHE A 92 -5.67 -24.28 -0.26
N ASP A 93 -5.56 -25.31 0.60
CA ASP A 93 -4.56 -26.36 0.47
C ASP A 93 -4.78 -27.16 -0.83
N GLY A 94 -3.74 -27.24 -1.64
CA GLY A 94 -3.79 -27.92 -2.94
C GLY A 94 -4.55 -27.15 -4.03
N LEU A 95 -5.11 -25.96 -3.75
CA LEU A 95 -5.62 -25.07 -4.77
C LEU A 95 -4.46 -24.41 -5.52
N ALA A 96 -4.74 -23.53 -6.45
CA ALA A 96 -3.74 -22.97 -7.32
C ALA A 96 -3.99 -21.50 -7.68
N ILE A 97 -2.92 -20.85 -8.16
CA ILE A 97 -3.04 -19.64 -8.96
C ILE A 97 -3.72 -20.03 -10.27
N ILE A 98 -4.91 -19.49 -10.51
CA ILE A 98 -5.76 -19.85 -11.66
C ILE A 98 -5.77 -18.79 -12.75
N ARG A 99 -5.30 -17.57 -12.44
CA ARG A 99 -5.29 -16.41 -13.34
C ARG A 99 -4.09 -15.53 -13.09
N SER A 100 -3.44 -15.07 -14.16
CA SER A 100 -2.47 -13.98 -14.12
C SER A 100 -2.69 -13.08 -15.33
N GLN A 101 -3.36 -11.97 -15.11
CA GLN A 101 -3.65 -10.99 -16.17
C GLN A 101 -2.57 -9.91 -16.16
N ASP A 102 -2.01 -9.64 -17.33
CA ASP A 102 -0.97 -8.64 -17.47
C ASP A 102 -1.44 -7.26 -17.02
N ASN A 103 -0.54 -6.53 -16.34
CA ASN A 103 -0.78 -5.19 -15.81
C ASN A 103 -2.08 -5.05 -14.99
N TYR A 104 -2.53 -6.13 -14.33
CA TYR A 104 -3.78 -6.12 -13.58
C TYR A 104 -3.66 -6.94 -12.29
N VAL A 105 -4.03 -8.23 -12.31
CA VAL A 105 -4.10 -9.05 -11.09
C VAL A 105 -3.55 -10.46 -11.30
N VAL A 106 -3.11 -11.07 -10.19
CA VAL A 106 -2.99 -12.52 -10.00
C VAL A 106 -4.13 -12.97 -9.10
N GLN A 107 -4.80 -14.08 -9.44
CA GLN A 107 -5.95 -14.62 -8.72
C GLN A 107 -5.76 -16.09 -8.44
N TRP A 108 -6.19 -16.53 -7.27
CA TRP A 108 -6.18 -17.92 -6.85
C TRP A 108 -7.50 -18.34 -6.22
N GLY A 109 -7.72 -19.64 -6.17
CA GLY A 109 -8.90 -20.27 -5.63
C GLY A 109 -9.22 -21.57 -6.33
N ASP A 110 -10.46 -22.02 -6.16
CA ASP A 110 -10.93 -23.24 -6.82
C ASP A 110 -11.21 -22.98 -8.31
N PRO A 111 -10.54 -23.69 -9.23
CA PRO A 111 -10.82 -23.56 -10.66
C PRO A 111 -12.23 -24.06 -11.06
N ASN A 112 -12.89 -24.81 -10.19
CA ASN A 112 -14.21 -25.39 -10.41
C ASN A 112 -15.34 -24.59 -9.71
N ALA A 113 -15.03 -23.42 -9.13
CA ALA A 113 -15.98 -22.67 -8.31
C ALA A 113 -17.31 -22.33 -9.01
N ASP A 114 -17.29 -22.21 -10.33
CA ASP A 114 -18.48 -21.90 -11.14
C ASP A 114 -19.19 -23.14 -11.67
N ASN A 115 -18.70 -24.34 -11.35
CA ASN A 115 -19.32 -25.59 -11.80
C ASN A 115 -20.57 -25.91 -10.97
N ALA A 116 -21.52 -26.68 -11.57
CA ALA A 116 -22.66 -27.16 -10.81
C ALA A 116 -22.22 -28.18 -9.74
N ALA A 117 -22.86 -28.15 -8.58
CA ALA A 117 -22.55 -29.03 -7.46
C ALA A 117 -22.63 -30.54 -7.80
N GLY A 118 -23.45 -30.93 -8.80
CA GLY A 118 -23.58 -32.32 -9.28
C GLY A 118 -22.71 -32.63 -10.49
N SER A 119 -21.80 -31.76 -10.92
CA SER A 119 -20.92 -32.00 -12.05
C SER A 119 -19.83 -33.04 -11.74
N GLU A 120 -19.13 -33.52 -12.77
CA GLU A 120 -17.96 -34.38 -12.61
C GLU A 120 -16.86 -33.76 -11.75
N ASN A 121 -16.69 -32.43 -11.85
CA ASN A 121 -15.73 -31.64 -11.07
C ASN A 121 -16.51 -30.58 -10.30
N PRO A 122 -17.12 -30.90 -9.15
CA PRO A 122 -17.90 -29.95 -8.38
C PRO A 122 -16.99 -28.94 -7.68
N PRO A 123 -17.54 -27.77 -7.25
CA PRO A 123 -16.80 -26.82 -6.44
C PRO A 123 -16.29 -27.47 -5.14
N LYS A 124 -15.08 -27.06 -4.72
CA LYS A 124 -14.53 -27.44 -3.42
C LYS A 124 -15.41 -26.91 -2.30
N ALA A 125 -15.77 -27.77 -1.35
CA ALA A 125 -16.57 -27.37 -0.20
C ALA A 125 -15.83 -26.29 0.64
N ILE A 126 -16.55 -25.24 1.00
CA ILE A 126 -16.01 -24.10 1.78
C ILE A 126 -16.02 -24.34 3.29
N GLY A 127 -16.37 -25.55 3.74
CA GLY A 127 -16.36 -25.94 5.15
C GLY A 127 -17.39 -25.16 5.98
N LYS A 128 -16.91 -24.50 7.05
CA LYS A 128 -17.73 -23.67 7.95
C LYS A 128 -17.85 -22.22 7.49
N ALA A 129 -17.15 -21.83 6.44
CA ALA A 129 -17.23 -20.49 5.91
C ALA A 129 -18.62 -20.21 5.31
N LYS A 130 -19.01 -18.96 5.29
CA LYS A 130 -20.29 -18.52 4.71
C LYS A 130 -20.18 -18.46 3.20
N ASP A 131 -21.19 -18.95 2.50
CA ASP A 131 -21.28 -18.86 1.05
C ASP A 131 -21.52 -17.42 0.57
N LYS A 132 -22.31 -16.65 1.32
CA LYS A 132 -22.60 -15.25 1.03
C LYS A 132 -22.07 -14.34 2.13
N VAL A 133 -21.31 -13.32 1.72
CA VAL A 133 -20.74 -12.29 2.60
C VAL A 133 -21.10 -10.92 2.02
N PRO A 134 -21.74 -10.03 2.77
CA PRO A 134 -22.02 -8.68 2.30
C PRO A 134 -20.76 -7.99 1.77
N GLY A 135 -20.88 -7.25 0.67
CA GLY A 135 -19.78 -6.46 0.15
C GLY A 135 -19.43 -5.31 1.10
N GLU A 136 -18.19 -5.26 1.53
CA GLU A 136 -17.63 -4.24 2.43
C GLU A 136 -16.78 -3.26 1.63
N TYR A 137 -17.43 -2.47 0.79
CA TYR A 137 -16.77 -1.61 -0.21
C TYR A 137 -16.29 -0.29 0.38
N PHE A 138 -16.85 0.12 1.51
CA PHE A 138 -16.49 1.31 2.29
C PHE A 138 -17.04 1.18 3.71
N ARG A 139 -16.53 2.01 4.60
CA ARG A 139 -17.03 2.16 5.97
C ARG A 139 -17.12 3.63 6.34
N LYS A 140 -17.69 3.94 7.51
CA LYS A 140 -17.58 5.28 8.09
C LYS A 140 -16.12 5.61 8.39
N ALA A 141 -15.70 6.83 8.08
CA ALA A 141 -14.34 7.32 8.33
C ALA A 141 -14.08 7.61 9.82
N GLU A 142 -15.16 7.78 10.59
CA GLU A 142 -15.10 8.03 12.03
C GLU A 142 -14.33 6.91 12.76
N GLY A 143 -13.45 7.29 13.68
CA GLY A 143 -12.65 6.35 14.50
C GLY A 143 -11.49 5.68 13.77
N LEU A 144 -11.26 5.96 12.46
CA LEU A 144 -10.05 5.48 11.77
C LEU A 144 -8.90 6.46 11.95
N PRO A 145 -7.70 5.99 12.39
CA PRO A 145 -6.49 6.79 12.26
C PRO A 145 -6.26 7.12 10.79
N PHE A 146 -5.72 8.30 10.50
CA PHE A 146 -5.51 8.70 9.10
C PHE A 146 -4.40 9.72 8.96
N THR A 147 -3.37 9.35 8.23
CA THR A 147 -2.30 10.23 7.78
C THR A 147 -2.59 10.66 6.36
N ALA A 148 -3.03 11.90 6.19
CA ALA A 148 -3.43 12.44 4.90
C ALA A 148 -2.22 12.69 3.99
N LEU A 149 -2.38 12.43 2.70
CA LEU A 149 -1.53 12.99 1.66
C LEU A 149 -1.99 14.40 1.31
N PRO A 150 -1.06 15.34 1.07
CA PRO A 150 -1.41 16.73 0.76
C PRO A 150 -1.92 16.94 -0.66
N ASP A 151 -1.65 15.99 -1.56
CA ASP A 151 -1.91 16.15 -2.99
C ASP A 151 -3.31 15.66 -3.38
N PRO A 152 -3.95 16.27 -4.39
CA PRO A 152 -5.25 15.86 -4.86
C PRO A 152 -5.21 14.48 -5.52
N ASP A 153 -6.33 13.77 -5.48
CA ASP A 153 -6.54 12.46 -6.10
C ASP A 153 -7.78 12.51 -7.00
N THR A 154 -7.76 11.74 -8.11
CA THR A 154 -8.87 11.74 -9.10
C THR A 154 -10.03 10.84 -8.71
N TYR A 155 -9.86 9.93 -7.74
CA TYR A 155 -10.86 8.93 -7.33
C TYR A 155 -11.44 9.18 -5.94
N ALA A 156 -10.83 10.07 -5.16
CA ALA A 156 -11.24 10.38 -3.79
C ALA A 156 -11.02 11.87 -3.50
N THR A 157 -11.85 12.46 -2.64
CA THR A 157 -11.65 13.85 -2.21
C THR A 157 -10.41 14.03 -1.36
N GLN A 158 -9.99 12.95 -0.69
CA GLN A 158 -8.77 12.88 0.10
C GLN A 158 -8.20 11.46 0.07
N THR A 159 -6.87 11.34 -0.04
CA THR A 159 -6.17 10.07 0.09
C THR A 159 -5.12 10.14 1.19
N GLY A 160 -4.71 8.98 1.69
CA GLY A 160 -3.71 8.84 2.74
C GLY A 160 -3.59 7.42 3.22
N PHE A 161 -3.21 7.25 4.48
CA PHE A 161 -2.94 5.93 5.07
C PHE A 161 -3.64 5.77 6.42
N SER A 162 -4.07 4.55 6.68
CA SER A 162 -4.61 4.11 7.96
C SER A 162 -3.95 2.80 8.35
N ASP A 163 -3.20 2.79 9.44
CA ASP A 163 -2.49 1.60 9.96
C ASP A 163 -1.69 0.82 8.90
N GLY A 164 -1.05 1.52 7.97
CA GLY A 164 -0.27 0.90 6.90
C GLY A 164 -1.06 0.60 5.63
N PHE A 165 -2.35 0.82 5.59
CA PHE A 165 -3.17 0.59 4.39
C PHE A 165 -3.42 1.88 3.62
N PRO A 166 -3.34 1.88 2.27
CA PRO A 166 -3.70 3.03 1.45
C PRO A 166 -5.22 3.21 1.41
N VAL A 167 -5.69 4.42 1.72
CA VAL A 167 -7.10 4.75 1.95
C VAL A 167 -7.52 5.95 1.12
N GLY A 168 -8.70 5.86 0.52
CA GLY A 168 -9.47 6.99 0.00
C GLY A 168 -10.57 7.39 0.98
N ARG A 169 -10.82 8.69 1.10
CA ARG A 169 -11.91 9.27 1.88
C ARG A 169 -12.77 10.17 1.04
N ASP A 170 -14.06 10.19 1.36
CA ASP A 170 -15.01 11.17 0.86
C ASP A 170 -15.46 12.04 2.03
N GLY A 171 -15.03 13.30 2.02
CA GLY A 171 -15.33 14.22 3.11
C GLY A 171 -16.82 14.58 3.22
N ALA A 172 -17.57 14.56 2.10
CA ALA A 172 -18.98 14.89 2.09
C ALA A 172 -19.84 13.80 2.75
N ASP A 173 -19.51 12.52 2.48
CA ASP A 173 -20.28 11.36 2.96
C ASP A 173 -19.67 10.73 4.21
N GLY A 174 -18.53 11.21 4.67
CA GLY A 174 -17.80 10.61 5.80
C GLY A 174 -17.40 9.14 5.58
N ARG A 175 -17.23 8.73 4.31
CA ARG A 175 -16.84 7.36 3.94
C ARG A 175 -15.32 7.23 3.82
N ALA A 176 -14.82 6.02 4.12
CA ALA A 176 -13.44 5.62 3.86
C ALA A 176 -13.40 4.21 3.26
N TRP A 177 -12.44 3.97 2.38
CA TRP A 177 -12.26 2.67 1.72
C TRP A 177 -10.79 2.41 1.42
N LEU A 178 -10.41 1.14 1.33
CA LEU A 178 -9.10 0.73 0.84
C LEU A 178 -8.99 1.00 -0.67
N THR A 179 -7.84 1.48 -1.12
CA THR A 179 -7.61 1.78 -2.54
C THR A 179 -6.90 0.65 -3.25
N HIS A 180 -7.26 0.38 -4.51
CA HIS A 180 -6.67 -0.69 -5.32
C HIS A 180 -5.25 -0.32 -5.79
N CYS A 181 -4.32 -0.17 -4.84
CA CYS A 181 -2.90 0.00 -5.15
C CYS A 181 -2.21 -1.35 -5.41
N TYR A 182 -1.00 -1.33 -5.97
CA TYR A 182 -0.16 -2.52 -6.14
C TYR A 182 0.02 -3.25 -4.80
N GLY A 183 -0.10 -4.58 -4.82
CA GLY A 183 0.01 -5.44 -3.64
C GLY A 183 -1.26 -5.55 -2.79
N MET A 184 -2.33 -4.80 -3.09
CA MET A 184 -3.60 -4.92 -2.36
C MET A 184 -4.31 -6.22 -2.69
N LEU A 185 -4.83 -6.87 -1.64
CA LEU A 185 -5.59 -8.13 -1.70
C LEU A 185 -7.09 -7.84 -1.78
N GLY A 186 -7.75 -8.38 -2.78
CA GLY A 186 -9.20 -8.26 -2.96
C GLY A 186 -9.91 -9.61 -3.06
N VAL A 187 -11.21 -9.56 -2.86
CA VAL A 187 -12.11 -10.72 -2.97
C VAL A 187 -12.74 -10.73 -4.35
N ALA A 188 -12.52 -11.78 -5.13
CA ALA A 188 -13.21 -11.94 -6.39
C ALA A 188 -14.72 -12.19 -6.13
N ARG A 189 -15.57 -11.56 -6.94
CA ARG A 189 -17.04 -11.72 -6.88
C ARG A 189 -17.66 -11.84 -8.26
N GLY A 190 -18.83 -12.44 -8.30
CA GLY A 190 -19.71 -12.43 -9.46
C GLY A 190 -20.51 -11.13 -9.56
N MET A 191 -21.68 -11.20 -10.19
CA MET A 191 -22.57 -10.04 -10.39
C MET A 191 -23.23 -9.57 -9.09
N GLU A 192 -23.59 -10.52 -8.22
CA GLU A 192 -24.25 -10.23 -6.96
C GLU A 192 -23.28 -9.56 -5.97
N PRO A 193 -23.68 -8.49 -5.31
CA PRO A 193 -22.81 -7.75 -4.37
C PRO A 193 -22.29 -8.61 -3.20
N ASP A 194 -23.05 -9.64 -2.79
CA ASP A 194 -22.74 -10.53 -1.67
C ASP A 194 -22.07 -11.85 -2.09
N SER A 195 -21.70 -12.01 -3.36
CA SER A 195 -21.08 -13.24 -3.89
C SER A 195 -19.60 -13.38 -3.60
N GLY A 196 -18.96 -12.32 -3.10
CA GLY A 196 -17.53 -12.32 -2.76
C GLY A 196 -17.29 -12.89 -1.36
N ASN A 197 -17.21 -14.21 -1.23
CA ASN A 197 -17.06 -14.90 0.07
C ASN A 197 -15.61 -15.16 0.50
N GLY A 198 -14.61 -14.78 -0.31
CA GLY A 198 -13.19 -14.99 -0.01
C GLY A 198 -12.63 -16.34 -0.49
N ALA A 199 -13.44 -17.23 -1.06
CA ALA A 199 -12.95 -18.49 -1.64
C ALA A 199 -12.09 -18.29 -2.89
N GLN A 200 -12.23 -17.15 -3.56
CA GLN A 200 -11.34 -16.68 -4.61
C GLN A 200 -10.80 -15.30 -4.24
N LEU A 201 -9.48 -15.17 -4.25
CA LEU A 201 -8.76 -13.97 -3.88
C LEU A 201 -7.84 -13.51 -5.01
N TYR A 202 -7.62 -12.22 -5.13
CA TYR A 202 -6.68 -11.68 -6.09
C TYR A 202 -5.75 -10.62 -5.45
N VAL A 203 -4.57 -10.45 -6.02
CA VAL A 203 -3.64 -9.37 -5.68
C VAL A 203 -3.37 -8.53 -6.92
N VAL A 204 -3.38 -7.22 -6.75
CA VAL A 204 -3.01 -6.25 -7.81
C VAL A 204 -1.51 -6.35 -8.10
N ILE A 205 -1.15 -6.67 -9.35
CA ILE A 205 0.25 -6.85 -9.80
C ILE A 205 0.65 -5.85 -10.90
N GLY A 206 -0.13 -4.84 -11.14
CA GLY A 206 0.12 -3.86 -12.20
C GLY A 206 -0.39 -2.48 -11.86
N HIS A 207 -0.75 -1.71 -12.89
CA HIS A 207 -1.31 -0.38 -12.71
C HIS A 207 -2.54 -0.43 -11.81
N ALA A 208 -2.59 0.50 -10.85
CA ALA A 208 -3.64 0.55 -9.83
C ALA A 208 -5.05 0.66 -10.46
N PRO A 209 -5.89 -0.37 -10.37
CA PRO A 209 -7.23 -0.35 -10.98
C PRO A 209 -8.22 0.40 -10.08
N ARG A 210 -7.96 1.69 -9.84
CA ARG A 210 -8.72 2.56 -8.94
C ARG A 210 -10.21 2.65 -9.29
N HIS A 211 -10.61 2.34 -10.54
CA HIS A 211 -12.02 2.23 -10.95
C HIS A 211 -12.78 1.11 -10.22
N LEU A 212 -12.07 0.16 -9.60
CA LEU A 212 -12.67 -0.86 -8.74
C LEU A 212 -12.92 -0.38 -7.30
N ASP A 213 -12.35 0.74 -6.90
CA ASP A 213 -12.58 1.32 -5.57
C ASP A 213 -14.08 1.46 -5.31
N ARG A 214 -14.53 1.02 -4.13
CA ARG A 214 -15.94 1.02 -3.71
C ARG A 214 -16.86 0.06 -4.50
N ASN A 215 -16.30 -0.79 -5.35
CA ASN A 215 -17.04 -1.78 -6.15
C ASN A 215 -16.63 -3.22 -5.86
N VAL A 216 -15.43 -3.42 -5.31
CA VAL A 216 -14.91 -4.73 -4.91
C VAL A 216 -14.29 -4.60 -3.52
N THR A 217 -14.57 -5.58 -2.65
CA THR A 217 -14.03 -5.59 -1.28
C THR A 217 -12.54 -5.88 -1.30
N LEU A 218 -11.74 -4.95 -0.76
CA LEU A 218 -10.35 -5.18 -0.41
C LEU A 218 -10.26 -5.64 1.05
N VAL A 219 -9.42 -6.61 1.31
CA VAL A 219 -9.35 -7.31 2.60
C VAL A 219 -7.96 -7.33 3.21
N GLY A 220 -6.95 -6.77 2.53
CA GLY A 220 -5.58 -6.79 3.02
C GLY A 220 -4.55 -6.31 2.01
N GLN A 221 -3.28 -6.55 2.34
CA GLN A 221 -2.12 -6.17 1.53
C GLN A 221 -0.99 -7.18 1.68
N VAL A 222 -0.23 -7.40 0.61
CA VAL A 222 1.00 -8.20 0.61
C VAL A 222 2.17 -7.35 1.10
N TRP A 223 2.92 -7.85 2.08
CA TRP A 223 4.11 -7.20 2.62
C TRP A 223 5.43 -7.83 2.19
N ALA A 224 5.43 -9.12 1.81
CA ALA A 224 6.59 -9.82 1.27
C ALA A 224 6.15 -10.89 0.27
N GLY A 225 7.02 -11.24 -0.67
CA GLY A 225 6.75 -12.27 -1.70
C GLY A 225 5.97 -11.73 -2.92
N MET A 226 5.87 -10.41 -3.11
CA MET A 226 5.24 -9.83 -4.32
C MET A 226 5.94 -10.26 -5.60
N GLU A 227 7.26 -10.50 -5.57
CA GLU A 227 8.04 -11.01 -6.69
C GLU A 227 7.56 -12.41 -7.14
N LEU A 228 7.08 -13.23 -6.21
CA LEU A 228 6.52 -14.56 -6.52
C LEU A 228 5.19 -14.43 -7.29
N LEU A 229 4.40 -13.41 -7.01
CA LEU A 229 3.10 -13.17 -7.64
C LEU A 229 3.25 -12.41 -8.96
N SER A 230 4.05 -11.34 -8.97
CA SER A 230 4.19 -10.45 -10.14
C SER A 230 4.92 -11.08 -11.30
N THR A 231 5.76 -12.11 -11.05
CA THR A 231 6.49 -12.86 -12.08
C THR A 231 5.75 -14.09 -12.62
N MET A 232 4.53 -14.37 -12.13
CA MET A 232 3.72 -15.47 -12.66
C MET A 232 3.53 -15.35 -14.18
N PRO A 233 3.71 -16.44 -14.95
CA PRO A 233 3.45 -16.44 -16.38
C PRO A 233 2.04 -15.93 -16.66
N ARG A 234 1.90 -15.04 -17.63
CA ARG A 234 0.58 -14.50 -17.98
C ARG A 234 -0.31 -15.59 -18.60
N GLY A 235 -1.57 -15.67 -18.14
CA GLY A 235 -2.58 -16.55 -18.73
C GLY A 235 -2.95 -16.09 -20.13
N LYS A 236 -3.19 -17.04 -21.03
CA LYS A 236 -3.55 -16.79 -22.44
C LYS A 236 -5.06 -16.85 -22.69
N GLY A 237 -5.81 -17.42 -21.76
CA GLY A 237 -7.26 -17.49 -21.83
C GLY A 237 -7.94 -16.15 -21.55
N PRO A 238 -9.26 -16.08 -21.69
CA PRO A 238 -10.05 -14.87 -21.39
C PRO A 238 -9.69 -14.31 -20.02
N LEU A 239 -9.55 -12.99 -19.92
CA LEU A 239 -9.20 -12.27 -18.69
C LEU A 239 -7.89 -12.74 -18.02
N GLY A 240 -7.01 -13.48 -18.73
CA GLY A 240 -5.76 -13.98 -18.18
C GLY A 240 -5.89 -15.26 -17.36
N PHE A 241 -6.98 -16.01 -17.49
CA PHE A 241 -7.11 -17.35 -16.88
C PHE A 241 -6.19 -18.36 -17.56
N TYR A 242 -5.70 -19.34 -16.79
CA TYR A 242 -4.95 -20.47 -17.33
C TYR A 242 -5.91 -21.56 -17.83
N GLU A 243 -6.03 -21.67 -19.14
CA GLU A 243 -6.82 -22.74 -19.79
C GLU A 243 -6.19 -24.11 -19.58
N ASP A 244 -4.85 -24.18 -19.67
CA ASP A 244 -4.08 -25.38 -19.39
C ASP A 244 -3.80 -25.50 -17.88
N PRO A 245 -4.34 -26.53 -17.20
CA PRO A 245 -4.11 -26.76 -15.76
C PRO A 245 -2.64 -26.92 -15.40
N SER A 246 -1.78 -27.40 -16.30
CA SER A 246 -0.35 -27.57 -16.04
C SER A 246 0.40 -26.24 -15.87
N ARG A 247 -0.21 -25.13 -16.28
CA ARG A 247 0.32 -23.77 -16.13
C ARG A 247 -0.01 -23.14 -14.78
N ARG A 248 -0.86 -23.77 -14.00
CA ARG A 248 -1.27 -23.28 -12.68
C ARG A 248 -0.17 -23.57 -11.66
N THR A 249 0.17 -22.59 -10.85
CA THR A 249 1.10 -22.77 -9.73
C THR A 249 0.31 -23.21 -8.51
N SER A 250 0.65 -24.38 -7.96
CA SER A 250 -0.03 -24.92 -6.77
C SER A 250 0.28 -24.09 -5.53
N ILE A 251 -0.71 -23.97 -4.65
CA ILE A 251 -0.58 -23.43 -3.30
C ILE A 251 -0.40 -24.62 -2.36
N ALA A 252 0.75 -24.70 -1.71
CA ALA A 252 1.01 -25.78 -0.74
C ALA A 252 0.10 -25.61 0.49
N SER A 253 0.02 -24.40 1.00
CA SER A 253 -0.88 -24.05 2.12
C SER A 253 -1.09 -22.54 2.22
N ILE A 254 -2.19 -22.14 2.89
CA ILE A 254 -2.34 -20.82 3.49
C ILE A 254 -2.63 -20.99 4.97
N ARG A 255 -1.88 -20.33 5.85
CA ARG A 255 -2.02 -20.43 7.32
C ARG A 255 -2.06 -19.05 7.96
N LEU A 256 -2.79 -18.92 9.07
CA LEU A 256 -2.63 -17.79 9.98
C LEU A 256 -1.28 -17.89 10.71
N ALA A 257 -0.59 -16.78 10.85
CA ALA A 257 0.66 -16.77 11.61
C ALA A 257 0.43 -17.18 13.08
N SER A 258 -0.74 -16.87 13.66
CA SER A 258 -1.09 -17.29 15.01
C SER A 258 -1.25 -18.80 15.17
N ASP A 259 -1.56 -19.54 14.10
CA ASP A 259 -1.68 -21.00 14.12
C ASP A 259 -0.32 -21.73 14.01
N LEU A 260 0.76 -20.99 13.79
CA LEU A 260 2.13 -21.52 13.69
C LEU A 260 2.91 -21.26 14.98
N ALA A 261 3.84 -22.17 15.29
CA ALA A 261 4.81 -21.95 16.37
C ALA A 261 5.65 -20.69 16.09
N GLU A 262 6.13 -20.04 17.14
CA GLU A 262 6.81 -18.74 17.02
C GLU A 262 8.06 -18.81 16.15
N ASP A 263 8.83 -19.89 16.26
CA ASP A 263 10.03 -20.18 15.46
C ASP A 263 9.74 -20.42 13.96
N GLN A 264 8.49 -20.70 13.60
CA GLN A 264 8.04 -20.84 12.20
C GLN A 264 7.52 -19.53 11.62
N ARG A 265 7.35 -18.50 12.45
CA ARG A 265 6.89 -17.19 12.03
C ARG A 265 8.04 -16.38 11.45
N GLN A 266 7.75 -15.64 10.39
CA GLN A 266 8.70 -14.71 9.82
C GLN A 266 8.41 -13.31 10.37
N PRO A 267 9.29 -12.77 11.23
CA PRO A 267 9.03 -11.51 11.92
C PRO A 267 9.23 -10.33 10.96
N ILE A 268 8.14 -9.81 10.43
CA ILE A 268 8.14 -8.61 9.59
C ILE A 268 7.59 -7.45 10.38
N GLN A 269 8.25 -6.30 10.24
CA GLN A 269 7.79 -5.02 10.72
C GLN A 269 7.47 -4.11 9.55
N ILE A 270 6.44 -3.28 9.72
CA ILE A 270 6.12 -2.20 8.78
C ILE A 270 6.23 -0.86 9.49
N MET A 271 6.58 0.19 8.72
CA MET A 271 6.65 1.53 9.29
C MET A 271 5.24 2.01 9.65
N LYS A 272 5.10 2.57 10.86
CA LYS A 272 3.87 3.20 11.31
C LYS A 272 3.58 4.41 10.44
N THR A 273 2.41 4.44 9.83
CA THR A 273 2.04 5.52 8.91
C THR A 273 1.64 6.82 9.63
N ASP A 274 1.52 6.79 10.94
CA ASP A 274 1.31 7.94 11.83
C ASP A 274 2.61 8.45 12.49
N SER A 275 3.78 7.87 12.15
CA SER A 275 5.08 8.34 12.68
C SER A 275 5.56 9.60 11.97
N ASP A 276 6.33 10.43 12.69
CA ASP A 276 6.98 11.61 12.13
C ASP A 276 7.91 11.24 10.96
N THR A 277 8.63 10.10 11.09
CA THR A 277 9.50 9.56 10.04
C THR A 277 8.72 9.26 8.75
N PHE A 278 7.53 8.68 8.86
CA PHE A 278 6.69 8.45 7.68
C PHE A 278 6.22 9.77 7.05
N GLY A 279 5.89 10.77 7.86
CA GLY A 279 5.59 12.13 7.40
C GLY A 279 6.75 12.74 6.61
N GLN A 280 7.98 12.59 7.10
CA GLN A 280 9.19 13.04 6.40
C GLN A 280 9.42 12.25 5.09
N LEU A 281 9.16 10.95 5.07
CA LEU A 281 9.22 10.13 3.85
C LEU A 281 8.22 10.60 2.78
N ILE A 282 7.01 10.97 3.18
CA ILE A 282 6.02 11.56 2.27
C ILE A 282 6.60 12.82 1.62
N GLN A 283 7.20 13.73 2.41
CA GLN A 283 7.78 14.96 1.88
C GLN A 283 9.00 14.69 0.98
N ALA A 284 9.91 13.81 1.40
CA ALA A 284 11.08 13.42 0.60
C ALA A 284 10.68 12.76 -0.72
N ARG A 285 9.62 11.92 -0.71
CA ARG A 285 9.11 11.29 -1.93
C ARG A 285 8.40 12.26 -2.85
N ARG A 286 7.79 13.27 -2.28
CA ARG A 286 7.06 14.32 -2.99
C ARG A 286 8.00 15.29 -3.69
N HIS A 287 9.04 15.75 -2.98
CA HIS A 287 9.92 16.85 -3.41
C HIS A 287 11.28 16.40 -3.96
N ARG A 288 11.60 15.15 -4.00
CA ARG A 288 12.78 14.57 -4.65
C ARG A 288 14.03 15.47 -4.64
N ALA A 289 14.77 15.44 -3.54
CA ALA A 289 15.98 16.25 -3.36
C ALA A 289 17.27 15.60 -3.94
N GLU A 290 17.18 14.38 -4.46
CA GLU A 290 18.31 13.69 -5.08
C GLU A 290 18.67 14.35 -6.43
N ASP A 291 19.97 14.61 -6.67
CA ASP A 291 20.52 15.29 -7.87
C ASP A 291 20.09 14.63 -9.20
N TRP A 292 19.61 13.39 -9.14
CA TRP A 292 19.12 12.67 -10.31
C TRP A 292 17.81 13.28 -10.88
N PHE A 293 17.01 13.93 -10.04
CA PHE A 293 15.75 14.55 -10.47
C PHE A 293 16.00 15.98 -10.96
N LEU A 294 15.79 16.21 -12.26
CA LEU A 294 15.98 17.51 -12.90
C LEU A 294 14.78 18.43 -12.72
N ASP A 295 13.57 17.87 -12.68
CA ASP A 295 12.30 18.60 -12.56
C ASP A 295 11.31 17.74 -11.74
N PRO A 296 11.40 17.78 -10.40
CA PRO A 296 10.52 17.04 -9.53
C PRO A 296 9.05 17.43 -9.73
N ALA A 297 8.16 16.44 -9.76
CA ALA A 297 6.73 16.66 -9.97
C ALA A 297 6.02 17.37 -8.80
N ASP A 298 6.64 17.41 -7.62
CA ASP A 298 6.08 17.95 -6.37
C ASP A 298 4.68 17.42 -6.03
N HIS A 299 4.43 16.18 -6.43
CA HIS A 299 3.16 15.49 -6.29
C HIS A 299 3.37 14.02 -5.93
N LEU A 300 2.53 13.48 -5.05
CA LEU A 300 2.55 12.09 -4.63
C LEU A 300 1.15 11.46 -4.65
N SER A 301 0.92 10.53 -5.55
CA SER A 301 -0.27 9.68 -5.54
C SER A 301 -0.18 8.63 -4.43
N VAL A 302 -1.31 8.29 -3.82
CA VAL A 302 -1.39 7.29 -2.74
C VAL A 302 -0.81 5.92 -3.14
N CYS A 303 -0.99 5.52 -4.39
CA CYS A 303 -0.45 4.26 -4.90
C CYS A 303 1.06 4.32 -5.24
N ASN A 304 1.67 5.50 -5.22
CA ASN A 304 3.11 5.67 -5.45
C ASN A 304 3.91 5.83 -4.14
N MET A 305 3.24 5.91 -3.00
CA MET A 305 3.91 5.87 -1.70
C MET A 305 4.08 4.42 -1.26
N ILE A 306 5.32 3.96 -1.22
CA ILE A 306 5.67 2.64 -0.70
C ILE A 306 5.89 2.78 0.81
N ILE A 307 5.12 2.02 1.58
CA ILE A 307 5.32 1.94 3.03
C ILE A 307 6.49 0.99 3.28
N PRO A 308 7.54 1.43 3.99
CA PRO A 308 8.69 0.58 4.25
C PRO A 308 8.33 -0.64 5.11
N SER A 309 8.90 -1.79 4.75
CA SER A 309 8.88 -3.00 5.56
C SER A 309 10.29 -3.52 5.78
N ARG A 310 10.52 -4.23 6.89
CA ARG A 310 11.81 -4.85 7.22
C ARG A 310 11.63 -6.18 7.92
N LEU A 311 12.64 -7.03 7.89
CA LEU A 311 12.74 -8.10 8.87
C LEU A 311 13.01 -7.48 10.24
N LYS A 312 12.32 -7.96 11.27
CA LYS A 312 12.55 -7.50 12.65
C LYS A 312 14.00 -7.80 13.04
N PRO A 313 14.78 -6.82 13.52
CA PRO A 313 16.12 -7.08 14.02
C PRO A 313 16.08 -8.15 15.12
N ALA A 314 17.07 -9.04 15.13
CA ALA A 314 17.23 -9.97 16.23
C ALA A 314 17.42 -9.18 17.54
N ALA A 315 16.79 -9.65 18.64
CA ALA A 315 17.02 -9.06 19.94
C ALA A 315 18.52 -9.09 20.26
N THR A 316 19.10 -7.95 20.60
CA THR A 316 20.49 -7.89 21.06
C THR A 316 20.57 -8.68 22.38
N PRO A 317 21.40 -9.72 22.51
CA PRO A 317 21.54 -10.44 23.75
C PRO A 317 22.07 -9.47 24.83
N GLY A 318 21.23 -9.05 25.79
CA GLY A 318 21.67 -8.31 26.98
C GLY A 318 21.03 -6.95 27.26
N GLU A 319 19.84 -6.61 26.72
CA GLU A 319 18.99 -5.54 27.26
C GLU A 319 17.86 -6.05 28.13
#